data_b0e1b334ec52e575008bacc36062dc27
#
_entry.id   b0e1b334ec52e575008bacc36062dc27
#
_cell.length_a   1.000
_cell.length_b   1.000
_cell.length_c   1.000
_cell.angle_alpha   90.00
_cell.angle_beta   90.00
_cell.angle_gamma   90.00
#
_symmetry.space_group_name_H-M   'P 1'
#
loop_
_entity.id
_entity.type
_entity.pdbx_description
1 polymer ?
#
loop_
_entity_poly.entity_id
_entity_poly.type
_entity_poly.pdbx_seq_one_letter_code
_entity_poly.pdbx_strand_id
1 'polypeptide(L)'
;MRTFVEMRRFIANNALLLERISNVELKQLEYQKQTDEKLDQIFDAFSLIQKAEKEIVLIDGYVDIGTLNLLTKKNENVTVVMYTLKRTKLSQEDVNNFNSQYPLLEVRYTKVFHDRFLILDKKNVYHIGASLKDAGKSVLEFLIEDAGIVRDILQRLEIETEE
;
A
#
# COMPACT_ATOMS: atom_id res chain seq x y z
N MET A 1 13.47 -58.16 7.61
CA MET A 1 12.07 -58.10 8.07
C MET A 1 11.87 -57.38 9.40
N ARG A 2 12.75 -57.47 10.39
CA ARG A 2 12.63 -56.80 11.70
C ARG A 2 12.55 -55.24 11.56
N THR A 3 13.41 -54.64 10.80
CA THR A 3 13.52 -53.19 10.61
C THR A 3 12.20 -52.56 10.05
N PHE A 4 11.52 -53.27 9.17
CA PHE A 4 10.25 -52.81 8.58
C PHE A 4 9.08 -52.80 9.58
N VAL A 5 9.08 -53.73 10.49
CA VAL A 5 8.06 -53.84 11.57
C VAL A 5 8.29 -52.78 12.62
N GLU A 6 9.56 -52.48 12.96
CA GLU A 6 9.93 -51.42 13.89
C GLU A 6 9.61 -50.02 13.34
N MET A 7 9.84 -49.80 12.06
CA MET A 7 9.48 -48.59 11.38
C MET A 7 7.98 -48.31 11.34
N ARG A 8 7.17 -49.33 11.06
CA ARG A 8 5.71 -49.24 11.13
C ARG A 8 5.20 -48.93 12.54
N ARG A 9 5.79 -49.54 13.57
CA ARG A 9 5.46 -49.24 14.96
C ARG A 9 5.82 -47.82 15.35
N PHE A 10 6.96 -47.35 14.93
CA PHE A 10 7.39 -45.95 15.16
C PHE A 10 6.41 -44.97 14.53
N ILE A 11 6.04 -45.16 13.27
CA ILE A 11 5.07 -44.30 12.57
C ILE A 11 3.72 -44.34 13.28
N ALA A 12 3.22 -45.50 13.63
CA ALA A 12 1.92 -45.65 14.31
C ALA A 12 1.91 -44.96 15.69
N ASN A 13 2.97 -45.12 16.46
CA ASN A 13 3.09 -44.51 17.79
C ASN A 13 3.29 -43.00 17.77
N ASN A 14 3.78 -42.44 16.65
CA ASN A 14 4.06 -41.00 16.48
C ASN A 14 3.14 -40.33 15.47
N ALA A 15 2.07 -40.97 15.03
CA ALA A 15 1.16 -40.45 14.00
C ALA A 15 0.66 -39.03 14.33
N LEU A 16 0.20 -38.81 15.55
CA LEU A 16 -0.25 -37.49 16.01
C LEU A 16 0.87 -36.41 15.99
N LEU A 17 2.10 -36.80 16.29
CA LEU A 17 3.25 -35.90 16.26
C LEU A 17 3.60 -35.53 14.81
N LEU A 18 3.61 -36.52 13.92
CA LEU A 18 3.88 -36.32 12.48
C LEU A 18 2.81 -35.43 11.84
N GLU A 19 1.53 -35.64 12.18
CA GLU A 19 0.42 -34.81 11.74
C GLU A 19 0.57 -33.36 12.23
N ARG A 20 0.95 -33.17 13.49
CA ARG A 20 1.21 -31.81 14.04
C ARG A 20 2.37 -31.12 13.35
N ILE A 21 3.46 -31.81 13.06
CA ILE A 21 4.61 -31.28 12.33
C ILE A 21 4.18 -30.86 10.94
N SER A 22 3.46 -31.71 10.20
CA SER A 22 2.96 -31.41 8.86
C SER A 22 2.05 -30.16 8.85
N ASN A 23 1.15 -30.07 9.84
CA ASN A 23 0.28 -28.90 9.98
C ASN A 23 1.04 -27.59 10.29
N VAL A 24 2.12 -27.68 11.08
CA VAL A 24 2.99 -26.52 11.36
C VAL A 24 3.74 -26.11 10.10
N GLU A 25 4.28 -27.07 9.35
CA GLU A 25 4.99 -26.79 8.09
C GLU A 25 4.05 -26.14 7.06
N LEU A 26 2.83 -26.63 6.90
CA LEU A 26 1.84 -26.02 6.01
C LEU A 26 1.51 -24.59 6.41
N LYS A 27 1.26 -24.34 7.69
CA LYS A 27 0.99 -22.99 8.19
C LYS A 27 2.18 -22.05 8.00
N GLN A 28 3.40 -22.55 8.15
CA GLN A 28 4.62 -21.77 7.93
C GLN A 28 4.78 -21.40 6.46
N LEU A 29 4.51 -22.33 5.54
CA LEU A 29 4.54 -22.05 4.10
C LEU A 29 3.46 -21.02 3.70
N GLU A 30 2.25 -21.15 4.23
CA GLU A 30 1.17 -20.18 4.00
C GLU A 30 1.56 -18.78 4.52
N TYR A 31 2.16 -18.70 5.71
CA TYR A 31 2.62 -17.44 6.28
C TYR A 31 3.75 -16.81 5.44
N GLN A 32 4.71 -17.61 5.01
CA GLN A 32 5.79 -17.14 4.12
C GLN A 32 5.21 -16.58 2.82
N LYS A 33 4.32 -17.34 2.15
CA LYS A 33 3.68 -16.88 0.92
C LYS A 33 2.94 -15.55 1.09
N GLN A 34 2.14 -15.41 2.16
CA GLN A 34 1.45 -14.15 2.44
C GLN A 34 2.42 -12.99 2.74
N THR A 35 3.57 -13.27 3.34
CA THR A 35 4.59 -12.27 3.63
C THR A 35 5.28 -11.81 2.36
N ASP A 36 5.64 -12.74 1.48
CA ASP A 36 6.27 -12.45 0.18
C ASP A 36 5.33 -11.61 -0.70
N GLU A 37 4.05 -12.00 -0.81
CA GLU A 37 3.05 -11.24 -1.55
C GLU A 37 2.88 -9.80 -1.02
N LYS A 38 2.95 -9.60 0.30
CA LYS A 38 2.90 -8.26 0.90
C LYS A 38 4.14 -7.43 0.62
N LEU A 39 5.32 -8.06 0.66
CA LEU A 39 6.58 -7.39 0.33
C LEU A 39 6.59 -6.94 -1.13
N ASP A 40 6.19 -7.80 -2.06
CA ASP A 40 6.10 -7.47 -3.48
C ASP A 40 5.20 -6.25 -3.71
N GLN A 41 4.03 -6.21 -3.08
CA GLN A 41 3.10 -5.07 -3.19
C GLN A 41 3.68 -3.76 -2.63
N ILE A 42 4.45 -3.83 -1.54
CA ILE A 42 5.14 -2.66 -0.98
C ILE A 42 6.22 -2.17 -1.96
N PHE A 43 6.99 -3.08 -2.56
CA PHE A 43 7.99 -2.73 -3.55
C PHE A 43 7.38 -2.14 -4.81
N ASP A 44 6.22 -2.65 -5.25
CA ASP A 44 5.47 -2.09 -6.37
C ASP A 44 5.03 -0.65 -6.07
N ALA A 45 4.49 -0.40 -4.87
CA ALA A 45 4.10 0.94 -4.44
C ALA A 45 5.29 1.91 -4.38
N PHE A 46 6.45 1.46 -3.86
CA PHE A 46 7.68 2.26 -3.86
C PHE A 46 8.15 2.58 -5.27
N SER A 47 8.19 1.56 -6.14
CA SER A 47 8.59 1.71 -7.54
C SER A 47 7.70 2.71 -8.27
N LEU A 48 6.40 2.73 -7.94
CA LEU A 48 5.45 3.65 -8.53
C LEU A 48 5.69 5.09 -8.07
N ILE A 49 5.87 5.31 -6.76
CA ILE A 49 6.15 6.63 -6.19
C ILE A 49 7.45 7.22 -6.77
N GLN A 50 8.47 6.38 -6.98
CA GLN A 50 9.75 6.79 -7.57
C GLN A 50 9.67 7.16 -9.06
N LYS A 51 8.60 6.78 -9.78
CA LYS A 51 8.39 7.19 -11.17
C LYS A 51 7.99 8.67 -11.31
N ALA A 52 7.51 9.29 -10.25
CA ALA A 52 7.15 10.70 -10.28
C ALA A 52 8.42 11.58 -10.43
N GLU A 53 8.37 12.50 -11.38
CA GLU A 53 9.46 13.43 -11.68
C GLU A 53 9.20 14.84 -11.11
N LYS A 54 7.93 15.22 -10.97
CA LYS A 54 7.51 16.58 -10.59
C LYS A 54 6.50 16.62 -9.46
N GLU A 55 5.42 15.86 -9.58
CA GLU A 55 4.28 15.95 -8.67
C GLU A 55 3.61 14.59 -8.46
N ILE A 56 3.23 14.35 -7.22
CA ILE A 56 2.35 13.24 -6.82
C ILE A 56 1.08 13.86 -6.26
N VAL A 57 -0.08 13.52 -6.82
CA VAL A 57 -1.38 13.81 -6.21
C VAL A 57 -1.95 12.49 -5.69
N LEU A 58 -2.13 12.41 -4.38
CA LEU A 58 -2.72 11.25 -3.71
C LEU A 58 -4.11 11.61 -3.20
N ILE A 59 -5.11 10.86 -3.61
CA ILE A 59 -6.50 10.96 -3.12
C ILE A 59 -6.80 9.70 -2.35
N ASP A 60 -6.84 9.77 -1.02
CA ASP A 60 -7.17 8.64 -0.14
C ASP A 60 -7.78 9.14 1.17
N GLY A 61 -9.04 8.78 1.43
CA GLY A 61 -9.75 9.16 2.65
C GLY A 61 -9.21 8.56 3.95
N TYR A 62 -8.29 7.60 3.89
CA TYR A 62 -7.85 6.79 5.04
C TYR A 62 -6.34 6.76 5.24
N VAL A 63 -5.68 7.90 5.05
CA VAL A 63 -4.23 8.03 5.23
C VAL A 63 -3.82 7.98 6.71
N ASP A 64 -2.60 7.50 6.95
CA ASP A 64 -1.94 7.50 8.26
C ASP A 64 -0.40 7.57 8.10
N ILE A 65 0.33 7.32 9.18
CA ILE A 65 1.79 7.26 9.19
C ILE A 65 2.36 6.25 8.18
N GLY A 66 1.66 5.14 7.91
CA GLY A 66 2.07 4.17 6.89
C GLY A 66 2.10 4.79 5.50
N THR A 67 1.14 5.67 5.18
CA THR A 67 1.13 6.43 3.93
C THR A 67 2.35 7.35 3.82
N LEU A 68 2.71 8.05 4.90
CA LEU A 68 3.90 8.90 4.92
C LEU A 68 5.18 8.08 4.71
N ASN A 69 5.28 6.91 5.34
CA ASN A 69 6.43 6.02 5.17
C ASN A 69 6.62 5.58 3.71
N LEU A 70 5.54 5.33 2.98
CA LEU A 70 5.64 5.06 1.54
C LEU A 70 6.13 6.28 0.76
N LEU A 71 5.61 7.46 1.09
CA LEU A 71 5.99 8.72 0.44
C LEU A 71 7.44 9.15 0.72
N THR A 72 8.13 8.60 1.74
CA THR A 72 9.58 8.82 1.93
C THR A 72 10.42 8.40 0.72
N LYS A 73 9.86 7.54 -0.15
CA LYS A 73 10.54 7.04 -1.35
C LYS A 73 10.41 7.95 -2.57
N LYS A 74 9.68 9.06 -2.46
CA LYS A 74 9.61 10.06 -3.53
C LYS A 74 10.99 10.67 -3.83
N ASN A 75 11.20 11.13 -5.05
CA ASN A 75 12.39 11.89 -5.41
C ASN A 75 12.42 13.25 -4.68
N GLU A 76 13.60 13.80 -4.41
CA GLU A 76 13.79 14.96 -3.53
C GLU A 76 12.97 16.18 -3.94
N ASN A 77 12.89 16.51 -5.23
CA ASN A 77 12.20 17.70 -5.73
C ASN A 77 10.74 17.47 -6.14
N VAL A 78 10.19 16.29 -5.84
CA VAL A 78 8.80 15.97 -6.17
C VAL A 78 7.90 16.54 -5.10
N THR A 79 6.91 17.35 -5.52
CA THR A 79 5.84 17.83 -4.65
C THR A 79 4.80 16.75 -4.42
N VAL A 80 4.21 16.73 -3.24
CA VAL A 80 3.10 15.81 -2.93
C VAL A 80 1.91 16.64 -2.45
N VAL A 81 0.77 16.49 -3.14
CA VAL A 81 -0.51 17.02 -2.69
C VAL A 81 -1.40 15.84 -2.30
N MET A 82 -1.72 15.76 -1.02
CA MET A 82 -2.53 14.67 -0.46
C MET A 82 -3.93 15.18 -0.14
N TYR A 83 -4.95 14.62 -0.79
CA TYR A 83 -6.35 14.88 -0.50
C TYR A 83 -6.92 13.76 0.37
N THR A 84 -7.41 14.13 1.56
CA THR A 84 -7.92 13.15 2.52
C THR A 84 -9.13 13.68 3.29
N LEU A 85 -9.77 12.83 4.10
CA LEU A 85 -10.86 13.23 4.97
C LEU A 85 -10.35 13.94 6.23
N LYS A 86 -11.08 14.94 6.76
CA LYS A 86 -10.73 15.63 8.02
C LYS A 86 -10.59 14.68 9.23
N ARG A 87 -11.25 13.53 9.22
CA ARG A 87 -11.18 12.49 10.27
C ARG A 87 -10.08 11.44 10.06
N THR A 88 -9.08 11.76 9.27
CA THR A 88 -7.93 10.87 9.09
C THR A 88 -7.16 10.66 10.39
N LYS A 89 -6.36 9.59 10.46
CA LYS A 89 -5.47 9.32 11.60
C LYS A 89 -4.15 10.10 11.53
N LEU A 90 -3.95 10.87 10.48
CA LEU A 90 -2.76 11.68 10.28
C LEU A 90 -2.93 13.01 11.01
N SER A 91 -2.03 13.32 11.95
CA SER A 91 -2.02 14.59 12.66
C SER A 91 -1.20 15.65 11.92
N GLN A 92 -1.41 16.94 12.26
CA GLN A 92 -0.58 18.01 11.72
C GLN A 92 0.89 17.89 12.16
N GLU A 93 1.14 17.32 13.33
CA GLU A 93 2.48 17.07 13.84
C GLU A 93 3.21 16.02 12.98
N ASP A 94 2.52 14.94 12.56
CA ASP A 94 3.07 13.94 11.66
C ASP A 94 3.47 14.56 10.32
N VAL A 95 2.64 15.45 9.77
CA VAL A 95 2.92 16.17 8.52
C VAL A 95 4.12 17.10 8.67
N ASN A 96 4.21 17.83 9.78
CA ASN A 96 5.34 18.72 10.06
C ASN A 96 6.65 17.93 10.23
N ASN A 97 6.61 16.81 10.95
CA ASN A 97 7.75 15.92 11.13
C ASN A 97 8.20 15.31 9.80
N PHE A 98 7.25 14.89 8.96
CA PHE A 98 7.56 14.42 7.62
C PHE A 98 8.25 15.51 6.79
N ASN A 99 7.66 16.70 6.72
CA ASN A 99 8.18 17.80 5.93
C ASN A 99 9.57 18.31 6.40
N SER A 100 9.93 18.07 7.66
CA SER A 100 11.28 18.42 8.16
C SER A 100 12.38 17.56 7.51
N GLN A 101 12.07 16.36 7.07
CA GLN A 101 13.01 15.41 6.46
C GLN A 101 12.74 15.21 4.96
N TYR A 102 11.48 15.24 4.56
CA TYR A 102 10.99 15.00 3.20
C TYR A 102 10.07 16.16 2.78
N PRO A 103 10.61 17.32 2.42
CA PRO A 103 9.83 18.53 2.19
C PRO A 103 8.88 18.41 1.00
N LEU A 104 7.99 19.41 0.84
CA LEU A 104 7.02 19.57 -0.25
C LEU A 104 5.81 18.62 -0.16
N LEU A 105 5.37 18.23 1.05
CA LEU A 105 4.07 17.61 1.27
C LEU A 105 3.05 18.67 1.72
N GLU A 106 1.95 18.78 0.99
CA GLU A 106 0.76 19.55 1.35
C GLU A 106 -0.42 18.59 1.57
N VAL A 107 -1.17 18.79 2.65
CA VAL A 107 -2.38 18.01 2.94
C VAL A 107 -3.60 18.89 2.80
N ARG A 108 -4.54 18.46 1.98
CA ARG A 108 -5.83 19.10 1.72
C ARG A 108 -6.97 18.17 2.11
N TYR A 109 -8.10 18.74 2.50
CA TYR A 109 -9.25 17.94 2.91
C TYR A 109 -10.34 18.00 1.84
N THR A 110 -10.88 16.82 1.49
CA THR A 110 -11.96 16.67 0.51
C THR A 110 -12.98 15.63 0.96
N LYS A 111 -14.21 15.72 0.44
CA LYS A 111 -15.27 14.72 0.62
C LYS A 111 -15.82 14.20 -0.71
N VAL A 112 -15.33 14.73 -1.83
CA VAL A 112 -15.87 14.48 -3.18
C VAL A 112 -15.56 13.06 -3.65
N PHE A 113 -14.43 12.48 -3.23
CA PHE A 113 -13.99 11.18 -3.74
C PHE A 113 -14.18 10.08 -2.69
N HIS A 114 -14.84 9.01 -3.10
CA HIS A 114 -14.89 7.74 -2.38
C HIS A 114 -13.82 6.76 -2.87
N ASP A 115 -13.42 6.90 -4.13
CA ASP A 115 -12.37 6.13 -4.75
C ASP A 115 -11.00 6.70 -4.41
N ARG A 116 -9.97 5.87 -4.54
CA ARG A 116 -8.59 6.24 -4.24
C ARG A 116 -7.79 6.30 -5.52
N PHE A 117 -7.06 7.40 -5.67
CA PHE A 117 -6.24 7.63 -6.85
C PHE A 117 -4.82 8.09 -6.47
N LEU A 118 -3.86 7.61 -7.23
CA LEU A 118 -2.51 8.13 -7.25
C LEU A 118 -2.25 8.70 -8.65
N ILE A 119 -1.97 9.99 -8.73
CA ILE A 119 -1.72 10.66 -10.00
C ILE A 119 -0.27 11.12 -10.00
N LEU A 120 0.49 10.71 -11.02
CA LEU A 120 1.88 11.08 -11.20
C LEU A 120 2.01 12.09 -12.34
N ASP A 121 2.65 13.22 -12.05
CA ASP A 121 3.01 14.27 -13.01
C ASP A 121 1.81 14.80 -13.84
N LYS A 122 0.60 14.71 -13.30
CA LYS A 122 -0.67 15.05 -13.97
C LYS A 122 -0.89 14.30 -15.30
N LYS A 123 -0.28 13.13 -15.43
CA LYS A 123 -0.33 12.31 -16.66
C LYS A 123 -0.87 10.90 -16.41
N ASN A 124 -0.33 10.23 -15.41
CA ASN A 124 -0.63 8.84 -15.14
C ASN A 124 -1.53 8.75 -13.91
N VAL A 125 -2.73 8.20 -14.06
CA VAL A 125 -3.68 7.95 -12.98
C VAL A 125 -3.69 6.47 -12.65
N TYR A 126 -3.47 6.15 -11.40
CA TYR A 126 -3.60 4.79 -10.88
C TYR A 126 -4.79 4.75 -9.94
N HIS A 127 -5.76 3.89 -10.22
CA HIS A 127 -6.81 3.57 -9.28
C HIS A 127 -6.27 2.60 -8.25
N ILE A 128 -6.50 2.88 -6.96
CA ILE A 128 -5.96 2.12 -5.85
C ILE A 128 -7.11 1.38 -5.15
N GLY A 129 -7.14 0.06 -5.21
CA GLY A 129 -8.21 -0.76 -4.63
C GLY A 129 -8.21 -0.79 -3.10
N ALA A 130 -7.03 -0.61 -2.48
CA ALA A 130 -6.86 -0.50 -1.03
C ALA A 130 -6.13 0.79 -0.67
N SER A 131 -6.24 1.26 0.59
CA SER A 131 -5.44 2.41 1.01
C SER A 131 -3.95 2.12 0.90
N LEU A 132 -3.14 3.11 0.50
CA LEU A 132 -1.70 2.98 0.39
C LEU A 132 -1.04 2.52 1.72
N LYS A 133 -1.63 2.88 2.86
CA LYS A 133 -1.19 2.39 4.18
C LYS A 133 -1.34 0.88 4.36
N ASP A 134 -2.28 0.28 3.65
CA ASP A 134 -2.56 -1.15 3.63
C ASP A 134 -1.81 -1.85 2.48
N ALA A 135 -0.70 -1.25 2.00
CA ALA A 135 0.18 -1.85 1.00
C ALA A 135 0.60 -3.25 1.50
N GLY A 136 0.04 -4.27 0.88
CA GLY A 136 0.07 -5.64 1.37
C GLY A 136 -1.28 -6.34 1.14
N LYS A 137 -2.27 -5.53 0.66
CA LYS A 137 -3.51 -6.01 0.04
C LYS A 137 -3.53 -5.35 -1.32
N SER A 138 -3.72 -6.03 -2.41
CA SER A 138 -3.71 -5.53 -3.81
C SER A 138 -3.84 -3.99 -3.96
N VAL A 139 -2.71 -3.30 -4.13
CA VAL A 139 -2.66 -1.83 -4.05
C VAL A 139 -3.02 -1.18 -5.38
N LEU A 140 -2.67 -1.84 -6.49
CA LEU A 140 -2.82 -1.30 -7.83
C LEU A 140 -3.85 -2.11 -8.61
N GLU A 141 -5.02 -1.52 -8.87
CA GLU A 141 -5.99 -2.19 -9.71
C GLU A 141 -5.81 -1.84 -11.19
N PHE A 142 -5.65 -0.55 -11.55
CA PHE A 142 -5.57 -0.15 -12.97
C PHE A 142 -4.75 1.13 -13.17
N LEU A 143 -3.93 1.14 -14.21
CA LEU A 143 -3.39 2.35 -14.82
C LEU A 143 -4.43 2.90 -15.80
N ILE A 144 -4.81 4.16 -15.65
CA ILE A 144 -5.70 4.88 -16.55
C ILE A 144 -4.85 5.88 -17.33
N GLU A 145 -4.59 5.58 -18.60
CA GLU A 145 -3.83 6.47 -19.50
C GLU A 145 -4.77 7.42 -20.28
N ASP A 146 -5.72 8.04 -19.60
CA ASP A 146 -6.66 8.98 -20.21
C ASP A 146 -6.47 10.38 -19.64
N ALA A 147 -5.92 11.29 -20.45
CA ALA A 147 -5.71 12.68 -20.08
C ALA A 147 -7.02 13.45 -19.76
N GLY A 148 -8.15 12.99 -20.26
CA GLY A 148 -9.48 13.54 -19.94
C GLY A 148 -9.83 13.23 -18.49
N ILE A 149 -9.69 11.98 -18.07
CA ILE A 149 -9.97 11.54 -16.70
C ILE A 149 -9.05 12.26 -15.68
N VAL A 150 -7.76 12.41 -15.99
CA VAL A 150 -6.85 13.18 -15.14
C VAL A 150 -7.36 14.59 -14.92
N ARG A 151 -7.75 15.27 -16.01
CA ARG A 151 -8.25 16.64 -15.96
C ARG A 151 -9.55 16.74 -15.17
N ASP A 152 -10.49 15.83 -15.38
CA ASP A 152 -11.78 15.82 -14.68
C ASP A 152 -11.61 15.61 -13.16
N ILE A 153 -10.70 14.71 -12.77
CA ILE A 153 -10.40 14.49 -11.34
C ILE A 153 -9.79 15.76 -10.72
N LEU A 154 -8.80 16.34 -11.37
CA LEU A 154 -8.12 17.54 -10.85
C LEU A 154 -9.06 18.75 -10.80
N GLN A 155 -9.91 18.95 -11.81
CA GLN A 155 -10.88 20.03 -11.85
C GLN A 155 -11.91 19.90 -10.71
N ARG A 156 -12.39 18.70 -10.40
CA ARG A 156 -13.30 18.47 -9.26
C ARG A 156 -12.64 18.80 -7.92
N LEU A 157 -11.37 18.53 -7.76
CA LEU A 157 -10.61 18.86 -6.55
C LEU A 157 -10.43 20.39 -6.39
N GLU A 158 -10.20 21.12 -7.50
CA GLU A 158 -10.01 22.57 -7.47
C GLU A 158 -11.32 23.29 -7.08
N ILE A 159 -12.45 22.88 -7.59
CA ILE A 159 -13.75 23.49 -7.27
C ILE A 159 -14.09 23.39 -5.79
N GLU A 160 -13.74 22.28 -5.11
CA GLU A 160 -14.07 22.08 -3.69
C GLU A 160 -13.14 22.86 -2.74
N THR A 161 -11.91 23.18 -3.18
CA THR A 161 -10.96 23.92 -2.35
C THR A 161 -11.25 25.42 -2.31
N GLU A 162 -12.16 25.92 -3.13
CA GLU A 162 -12.59 27.32 -3.16
C GLU A 162 -13.85 27.61 -2.29
N GLU A 163 -14.51 26.58 -1.75
CA GLU A 163 -15.62 26.69 -0.79
C GLU A 163 -15.16 26.41 0.67
#